data_130ce63c25db49e38f88db72bd2d8c7f
#
_entry.id   130ce63c25db49e38f88db72bd2d8c7f
#
_cell.length_a   1.000
_cell.length_b   1.000
_cell.length_c   1.000
_cell.angle_alpha   90.00
_cell.angle_beta   90.00
_cell.angle_gamma   90.00
#
_symmetry.space_group_name_H-M   'P 1'
#
loop_
_entity.id
_entity.type
_entity.pdbx_description
1 polymer ?
#
loop_
_entity_poly.entity_id
_entity_poly.type
_entity_poly.pdbx_seq_one_letter_code
_entity_poly.pdbx_strand_id
1 'polypeptide(L)'
;MELSSKKVTVQKSAEELCDYLANVENFKALMPENTSKFELKDDNSFVFALKGMPDIALKLAEVQKPNKVVLSAVNKGFPFTLTGNIEAVSETTSEIELHFEGKFNAMMSMMIKSPISKFIDTLATNLSEL
;
A
#
# COMPACT_ATOMS: atom_id res chain seq x y z
N MET A 1 2.32 -1.66 15.94
CA MET A 1 3.47 -1.21 15.13
C MET A 1 2.97 -0.27 14.03
N GLU A 2 3.63 0.84 13.88
CA GLU A 2 3.31 1.83 12.86
C GLU A 2 4.53 2.15 12.05
N LEU A 3 4.39 2.16 10.72
CA LEU A 3 5.46 2.52 9.80
C LEU A 3 4.88 3.48 8.76
N SER A 4 5.67 4.45 8.34
CA SER A 4 5.27 5.38 7.29
C SER A 4 6.33 5.39 6.21
N SER A 5 5.90 5.50 4.95
CA SER A 5 6.82 5.71 3.85
C SER A 5 7.26 7.16 3.82
N LYS A 6 8.25 7.46 2.99
CA LYS A 6 8.54 8.84 2.62
C LYS A 6 7.34 9.43 1.89
N LYS A 7 7.17 10.73 1.96
CA LYS A 7 6.16 11.45 1.18
C LYS A 7 6.73 11.70 -0.23
N VAL A 8 5.98 11.36 -1.25
CA VAL A 8 6.41 11.52 -2.65
C VAL A 8 5.41 12.36 -3.43
N THR A 9 5.92 13.04 -4.46
CA THR A 9 5.10 13.82 -5.38
C THR A 9 4.73 12.94 -6.58
N VAL A 10 3.46 12.97 -6.97
CA VAL A 10 2.93 12.19 -8.09
C VAL A 10 2.37 13.16 -9.13
N GLN A 11 2.69 12.91 -10.41
CA GLN A 11 2.23 13.75 -11.53
C GLN A 11 0.81 13.39 -11.95
N LYS A 12 -0.08 13.37 -10.96
CA LYS A 12 -1.52 13.14 -11.12
C LYS A 12 -2.24 14.01 -10.09
N SER A 13 -3.46 14.43 -10.43
CA SER A 13 -4.28 15.12 -9.44
C SER A 13 -4.61 14.19 -8.27
N ALA A 14 -4.98 14.74 -7.13
CA ALA A 14 -5.37 13.93 -5.97
C ALA A 14 -6.52 12.97 -6.33
N GLU A 15 -7.49 13.46 -7.10
CA GLU A 15 -8.63 12.66 -7.54
C GLU A 15 -8.20 11.50 -8.44
N GLU A 16 -7.34 11.76 -9.43
CA GLU A 16 -6.82 10.73 -10.32
C GLU A 16 -6.02 9.68 -9.56
N LEU A 17 -5.19 10.11 -8.61
CA LEU A 17 -4.39 9.21 -7.79
C LEU A 17 -5.28 8.34 -6.90
N CYS A 18 -6.30 8.93 -6.29
CA CYS A 18 -7.25 8.20 -5.48
C CYS A 18 -7.98 7.13 -6.30
N ASP A 19 -8.43 7.47 -7.50
CA ASP A 19 -9.09 6.53 -8.40
C ASP A 19 -8.15 5.41 -8.83
N TYR A 20 -6.89 5.74 -9.08
CA TYR A 20 -5.88 4.76 -9.44
C TYR A 20 -5.70 3.72 -8.33
N LEU A 21 -5.57 4.17 -7.09
CA LEU A 21 -5.37 3.28 -5.94
C LEU A 21 -6.64 2.52 -5.54
N ALA A 22 -7.81 3.05 -5.85
CA ALA A 22 -9.07 2.37 -5.58
C ALA A 22 -9.29 1.16 -6.50
N ASN A 23 -8.54 1.08 -7.60
CA ASN A 23 -8.54 -0.09 -8.47
C ASN A 23 -7.37 -0.99 -8.07
N VAL A 24 -7.65 -2.05 -7.31
CA VAL A 24 -6.60 -2.91 -6.73
C VAL A 24 -5.73 -3.61 -7.78
N GLU A 25 -6.20 -3.77 -9.00
CA GLU A 25 -5.41 -4.30 -10.10
C GLU A 25 -4.16 -3.47 -10.36
N ASN A 26 -4.23 -2.17 -10.12
CA ASN A 26 -3.11 -1.26 -10.35
C ASN A 26 -1.94 -1.51 -9.38
N PHE A 27 -2.17 -2.18 -8.28
CA PHE A 27 -1.09 -2.51 -7.33
C PHE A 27 -0.07 -3.46 -7.94
N LYS A 28 -0.45 -4.23 -8.95
CA LYS A 28 0.50 -5.12 -9.64
C LYS A 28 1.69 -4.34 -10.19
N ALA A 29 1.42 -3.18 -10.80
CA ALA A 29 2.47 -2.34 -11.38
C ALA A 29 3.33 -1.64 -10.32
N LEU A 30 2.84 -1.55 -9.09
CA LEU A 30 3.55 -0.90 -7.99
C LEU A 30 4.40 -1.85 -7.16
N MET A 31 4.23 -3.17 -7.34
CA MET A 31 4.92 -4.16 -6.52
C MET A 31 6.44 -4.13 -6.70
N PRO A 32 7.21 -4.39 -5.61
CA PRO A 32 8.67 -4.50 -5.70
C PRO A 32 9.12 -5.66 -6.59
N GLU A 33 10.37 -5.60 -7.04
CA GLU A 33 10.96 -6.66 -7.86
C GLU A 33 11.03 -8.00 -7.13
N ASN A 34 11.13 -8.01 -5.81
CA ASN A 34 11.17 -9.22 -5.01
C ASN A 34 9.79 -9.82 -4.72
N THR A 35 8.76 -9.38 -5.44
CA THR A 35 7.43 -9.97 -5.34
C THR A 35 7.42 -11.31 -6.04
N SER A 36 7.16 -12.38 -5.28
CA SER A 36 7.13 -13.74 -5.82
C SER A 36 5.74 -14.16 -6.28
N LYS A 37 4.70 -13.42 -5.90
CA LYS A 37 3.32 -13.76 -6.21
C LYS A 37 2.46 -12.51 -6.22
N PHE A 38 1.54 -12.41 -7.18
CA PHE A 38 0.48 -11.42 -7.17
C PHE A 38 -0.73 -12.01 -7.89
N GLU A 39 -1.86 -12.13 -7.16
CA GLU A 39 -3.10 -12.67 -7.71
C GLU A 39 -4.29 -11.82 -7.31
N LEU A 40 -5.09 -11.42 -8.27
CA LEU A 40 -6.38 -10.79 -7.99
C LEU A 40 -7.36 -11.88 -7.54
N LYS A 41 -8.11 -11.62 -6.47
CA LYS A 41 -9.11 -12.56 -5.96
C LYS A 41 -10.53 -12.16 -6.36
N ASP A 42 -10.80 -10.85 -6.31
CA ASP A 42 -12.06 -10.28 -6.79
C ASP A 42 -11.78 -8.81 -7.15
N ASP A 43 -12.83 -8.04 -7.39
CA ASP A 43 -12.68 -6.64 -7.80
C ASP A 43 -12.00 -5.76 -6.75
N ASN A 44 -12.01 -6.19 -5.48
CA ASN A 44 -11.55 -5.37 -4.36
C ASN A 44 -10.45 -6.01 -3.53
N SER A 45 -9.95 -7.18 -3.91
CA SER A 45 -8.92 -7.85 -3.11
C SER A 45 -7.89 -8.56 -3.97
N PHE A 46 -6.71 -8.73 -3.39
CA PHE A 46 -5.60 -9.43 -4.04
C PHE A 46 -4.72 -10.10 -3.00
N VAL A 47 -3.95 -11.07 -3.44
CA VAL A 47 -2.95 -11.75 -2.62
C VAL A 47 -1.59 -11.50 -3.24
N PHE A 48 -0.61 -11.16 -2.42
CA PHE A 48 0.76 -11.04 -2.88
C PHE A 48 1.71 -11.67 -1.87
N ALA A 49 2.90 -11.97 -2.32
CA ALA A 49 3.97 -12.45 -1.44
C ALA A 49 5.29 -11.82 -1.86
N LEU A 50 6.05 -11.41 -0.87
CA LEU A 50 7.42 -10.96 -1.04
C LEU A 50 8.32 -12.16 -0.78
N LYS A 51 9.46 -12.22 -1.45
CA LYS A 51 10.41 -13.32 -1.29
C LYS A 51 10.81 -13.49 0.18
N GLY A 52 10.61 -14.68 0.72
CA GLY A 52 10.90 -14.98 2.12
C GLY A 52 9.80 -14.60 3.11
N MET A 53 8.66 -14.15 2.62
CA MET A 53 7.51 -13.78 3.45
C MET A 53 6.30 -14.65 3.13
N PRO A 54 5.39 -14.82 4.09
CA PRO A 54 4.13 -15.54 3.80
C PRO A 54 3.23 -14.73 2.88
N ASP A 55 2.23 -15.40 2.31
CA ASP A 55 1.21 -14.75 1.48
C ASP A 55 0.44 -13.71 2.31
N ILE A 56 0.20 -12.57 1.71
CA ILE A 56 -0.55 -11.48 2.35
C ILE A 56 -1.75 -11.17 1.46
N ALA A 57 -2.95 -11.23 2.04
CA ALA A 57 -4.18 -10.88 1.35
C ALA A 57 -4.65 -9.51 1.82
N LEU A 58 -4.86 -8.61 0.88
CA LEU A 58 -5.35 -7.26 1.13
C LEU A 58 -6.68 -7.02 0.43
N LYS A 59 -7.53 -6.28 1.11
CA LYS A 59 -8.85 -5.91 0.61
C LYS A 59 -9.02 -4.40 0.70
N LEU A 60 -9.62 -3.81 -0.32
CA LEU A 60 -9.98 -2.40 -0.29
C LEU A 60 -11.06 -2.19 0.78
N ALA A 61 -10.73 -1.49 1.86
CA ALA A 61 -11.61 -1.33 3.01
C ALA A 61 -12.37 -0.02 2.99
N GLU A 62 -11.73 1.07 2.54
CA GLU A 62 -12.33 2.39 2.57
C GLU A 62 -11.70 3.29 1.51
N VAL A 63 -12.51 4.14 0.90
CA VAL A 63 -12.04 5.20 0.01
C VAL A 63 -12.73 6.48 0.43
N GLN A 64 -11.93 7.47 0.82
CA GLN A 64 -12.42 8.83 1.09
C GLN A 64 -11.83 9.73 0.01
N LYS A 65 -12.54 9.86 -1.07
CA LYS A 65 -12.09 10.59 -2.23
C LYS A 65 -12.04 12.09 -1.97
N PRO A 66 -10.98 12.79 -2.35
CA PRO A 66 -9.78 12.31 -3.04
C PRO A 66 -8.57 12.06 -2.11
N ASN A 67 -8.77 12.04 -0.80
CA ASN A 67 -7.69 12.18 0.16
C ASN A 67 -7.18 10.89 0.78
N LYS A 68 -7.92 9.78 0.68
CA LYS A 68 -7.57 8.60 1.46
C LYS A 68 -8.04 7.30 0.81
N VAL A 69 -7.16 6.31 0.79
CA VAL A 69 -7.48 4.94 0.38
C VAL A 69 -6.94 4.00 1.45
N VAL A 70 -7.77 3.10 1.97
CA VAL A 70 -7.39 2.15 3.02
C VAL A 70 -7.52 0.72 2.51
N LEU A 71 -6.44 -0.03 2.63
CA LEU A 71 -6.43 -1.48 2.42
C LEU A 71 -6.32 -2.16 3.78
N SER A 72 -7.02 -3.26 3.96
CA SER A 72 -7.03 -4.02 5.19
C SER A 72 -6.60 -5.45 4.92
N ALA A 73 -5.78 -6.01 5.81
CA ALA A 73 -5.36 -7.40 5.70
C ALA A 73 -6.54 -8.33 6.01
N VAL A 74 -6.71 -9.35 5.20
CA VAL A 74 -7.77 -10.35 5.37
C VAL A 74 -7.26 -11.54 6.19
N ASN A 75 -5.94 -11.69 6.33
CA ASN A 75 -5.32 -12.78 7.07
C ASN A 75 -5.49 -12.58 8.57
N LYS A 76 -6.08 -13.55 9.25
CA LYS A 76 -6.28 -13.48 10.70
C LYS A 76 -4.99 -13.46 11.51
N GLY A 77 -3.95 -14.12 11.03
CA GLY A 77 -2.66 -14.17 11.71
C GLY A 77 -1.76 -12.98 11.46
N PHE A 78 -2.19 -12.04 10.62
CA PHE A 78 -1.36 -10.91 10.19
C PHE A 78 -2.23 -9.66 10.02
N PRO A 79 -2.89 -9.19 11.09
CA PRO A 79 -3.84 -8.08 10.99
C PRO A 79 -3.12 -6.73 10.86
N PHE A 80 -3.41 -6.01 9.78
CA PHE A 80 -2.89 -4.65 9.60
C PHE A 80 -3.73 -3.86 8.60
N THR A 81 -3.50 -2.56 8.56
CA THR A 81 -4.05 -1.69 7.52
C THR A 81 -2.91 -0.97 6.81
N LEU A 82 -3.12 -0.71 5.53
CA LEU A 82 -2.22 0.11 4.72
C LEU A 82 -3.05 1.26 4.17
N THR A 83 -2.68 2.47 4.56
CA THR A 83 -3.42 3.69 4.21
C THR A 83 -2.58 4.56 3.29
N GLY A 84 -3.17 5.01 2.18
CA GLY A 84 -2.58 6.04 1.34
C GLY A 84 -3.23 7.37 1.67
N ASN A 85 -2.45 8.30 2.22
CA ASN A 85 -2.91 9.66 2.53
C ASN A 85 -2.47 10.58 1.40
N ILE A 86 -3.43 11.19 0.74
CA ILE A 86 -3.22 11.98 -0.48
C ILE A 86 -3.53 13.45 -0.23
N GLU A 87 -2.64 14.32 -0.68
CA GLU A 87 -2.80 15.77 -0.56
C GLU A 87 -2.64 16.41 -1.93
N ALA A 88 -3.59 17.25 -2.31
CA ALA A 88 -3.50 17.97 -3.57
C ALA A 88 -2.43 19.06 -3.44
N VAL A 89 -1.51 19.12 -4.42
CA VAL A 89 -0.49 20.17 -4.51
C VAL A 89 -0.93 21.20 -5.54
N SER A 90 -1.49 20.71 -6.65
CA SER A 90 -2.04 21.54 -7.73
C SER A 90 -3.14 20.75 -8.42
N GLU A 91 -3.69 21.30 -9.50
CA GLU A 91 -4.72 20.62 -10.28
C GLU A 91 -4.19 19.36 -10.98
N THR A 92 -2.87 19.25 -11.15
CA THR A 92 -2.24 18.16 -11.90
C THR A 92 -1.22 17.38 -11.11
N THR A 93 -0.94 17.77 -9.87
CA THR A 93 0.01 17.08 -9.00
C THR A 93 -0.53 16.87 -7.61
N SER A 94 -0.05 15.82 -6.95
CA SER A 94 -0.43 15.49 -5.59
C SER A 94 0.78 14.92 -4.85
N GLU A 95 0.63 14.82 -3.53
CA GLU A 95 1.60 14.12 -2.68
C GLU A 95 0.91 12.95 -2.00
N ILE A 96 1.64 11.88 -1.76
CA ILE A 96 1.12 10.72 -1.05
C ILE A 96 2.15 10.22 -0.04
N GLU A 97 1.63 9.79 1.10
CA GLU A 97 2.39 9.07 2.12
C GLU A 97 1.64 7.80 2.45
N LEU A 98 2.34 6.67 2.47
CA LEU A 98 1.76 5.39 2.84
C LEU A 98 1.99 5.14 4.32
N HIS A 99 0.96 4.69 5.02
CA HIS A 99 1.01 4.41 6.44
C HIS A 99 0.58 2.98 6.71
N PHE A 100 1.43 2.22 7.38
CA PHE A 100 1.18 0.84 7.78
C PHE A 100 0.92 0.81 9.28
N GLU A 101 -0.17 0.19 9.69
CA GLU A 101 -0.51 0.05 11.10
C GLU A 101 -1.01 -1.36 11.38
N GLY A 102 -0.42 -2.01 12.37
CA GLY A 102 -0.83 -3.34 12.78
C GLY A 102 -0.41 -3.65 14.20
N LYS A 103 -1.08 -4.62 14.80
CA LYS A 103 -0.77 -5.08 16.15
C LYS A 103 -0.11 -6.44 16.08
N PHE A 104 1.15 -6.50 16.47
CA PHE A 104 1.94 -7.73 16.44
C PHE A 104 2.68 -7.87 17.75
N ASN A 105 3.02 -9.12 18.13
CA ASN A 105 3.88 -9.32 19.27
C ASN A 105 5.31 -8.82 18.95
N ALA A 106 6.17 -8.70 19.96
CA ALA A 106 7.50 -8.12 19.79
C ALA A 106 8.35 -8.90 18.77
N MET A 107 8.27 -10.22 18.80
CA MET A 107 9.03 -11.06 17.88
C MET A 107 8.61 -10.86 16.43
N MET A 108 7.30 -10.87 16.16
CA MET A 108 6.76 -10.65 14.82
C MET A 108 7.11 -9.25 14.32
N SER A 109 6.97 -8.24 15.18
CA SER A 109 7.32 -6.85 14.83
C SER A 109 8.77 -6.72 14.41
N MET A 110 9.68 -7.39 15.11
CA MET A 110 11.10 -7.38 14.75
C MET A 110 11.36 -8.04 13.40
N MET A 111 10.66 -9.13 13.11
CA MET A 111 10.86 -9.87 11.86
C MET A 111 10.34 -9.11 10.63
N ILE A 112 9.23 -8.39 10.75
CA ILE A 112 8.58 -7.78 9.59
C ILE A 112 8.91 -6.30 9.39
N LYS A 113 9.44 -5.62 10.40
CA LYS A 113 9.69 -4.18 10.34
C LYS A 113 10.51 -3.77 9.12
N SER A 114 11.66 -4.39 8.91
CA SER A 114 12.55 -4.05 7.79
C SER A 114 11.95 -4.39 6.43
N PRO A 115 11.44 -5.63 6.20
CA PRO A 115 10.81 -5.94 4.92
C PRO A 115 9.60 -5.04 4.59
N ILE A 116 8.76 -4.75 5.57
CA ILE A 116 7.57 -3.93 5.34
C ILE A 116 7.96 -2.46 5.11
N SER A 117 8.94 -1.93 5.86
CA SER A 117 9.45 -0.57 5.61
C SER A 117 9.94 -0.42 4.18
N LYS A 118 10.72 -1.39 3.70
CA LYS A 118 11.22 -1.39 2.31
C LYS A 118 10.07 -1.51 1.31
N PHE A 119 9.09 -2.33 1.63
CA PHE A 119 7.93 -2.54 0.79
C PHE A 119 7.16 -1.23 0.57
N ILE A 120 6.79 -0.54 1.65
CA ILE A 120 6.01 0.71 1.52
C ILE A 120 6.82 1.83 0.88
N ASP A 121 8.13 1.89 1.12
CA ASP A 121 8.99 2.88 0.46
C ASP A 121 9.11 2.60 -1.05
N THR A 122 9.16 1.33 -1.43
CA THR A 122 9.20 0.95 -2.84
C THR A 122 7.88 1.27 -3.54
N LEU A 123 6.76 1.01 -2.86
CA LEU A 123 5.44 1.40 -3.40
C LEU A 123 5.38 2.91 -3.62
N ALA A 124 5.85 3.69 -2.64
CA ALA A 124 5.87 5.14 -2.76
C ALA A 124 6.74 5.61 -3.92
N THR A 125 7.93 5.03 -4.07
CA THR A 125 8.84 5.34 -5.18
C THR A 125 8.17 5.04 -6.53
N ASN A 126 7.53 3.89 -6.64
CA ASN A 126 6.85 3.49 -7.88
C ASN A 126 5.67 4.42 -8.19
N LEU A 127 4.96 4.87 -7.16
CA LEU A 127 3.89 5.87 -7.33
C LEU A 127 4.44 7.18 -7.87
N SER A 128 5.62 7.60 -7.43
CA SER A 128 6.24 8.85 -7.89
C SER A 128 6.66 8.79 -9.36
N GLU A 129 6.72 7.60 -9.93
CA GLU A 129 7.11 7.37 -11.32
C GLU A 129 5.93 7.21 -12.28
N LEU A 130 4.72 7.33 -11.79
CA LEU A 130 3.49 7.21 -12.61
C LEU A 130 3.36 8.37 -13.61
#